data_6b4b614ef7f94d2ad29d339676887064
#
_entry.id   6b4b614ef7f94d2ad29d339676887064
#
_cell.length_a   1.000
_cell.length_b   1.000
_cell.length_c   1.000
_cell.angle_alpha   90.00
_cell.angle_beta   90.00
_cell.angle_gamma   90.00
#
_symmetry.space_group_name_H-M   'P 1'
#
loop_
_entity.id
_entity.type
_entity.pdbx_description
1 polymer ?
#
loop_
_entity_poly.entity_id
_entity_poly.type
_entity_poly.pdbx_seq_one_letter_code
_entity_poly.pdbx_strand_id
1 'polypeptide(L)'
;LEESETENTTDEESGLTLSDVLEQAGEQDIDLMAMEDGETVSFTAVNTSTRATQDVDVTRGAAYYYADYGLGSYVTYKYTVKFGNVSATAYCVQPSKAGPGDGVYKITKLGDSKALAKVCYYGTKASGENGFFSEKHPDFSAGKQFIIVHLAASYANNSSDAFSGTNATGQALAMELYNYCMSQPEIPEVDMSFSNANVTAYISGNSQRTEEITFKASELQTITMKLPSGVKLHNVTTGKTSSAGASVEICGGTKFYLSAPLTQAVDVKGEWSVTMKGSIIKDYSAYKITTGSETQDLALVFGEGVTDEKYVDFKVSWVKQATLE
;
A
#
# COMPACT_ATOMS: atom_id res chain seq x y z
N LEU A 1 -6.25 61.72 -23.76
CA LEU A 1 -6.43 61.05 -22.48
C LEU A 1 -6.43 59.54 -22.77
N GLU A 2 -5.22 58.97 -22.69
CA GLU A 2 -5.00 57.53 -22.78
C GLU A 2 -5.19 56.94 -21.38
N GLU A 3 -6.14 56.03 -21.25
CA GLU A 3 -6.24 55.18 -20.08
C GLU A 3 -5.30 53.97 -20.28
N SER A 4 -4.30 53.88 -19.42
CA SER A 4 -3.41 52.72 -19.35
C SER A 4 -4.14 51.58 -18.64
N GLU A 5 -4.44 50.52 -19.35
CA GLU A 5 -4.81 49.25 -18.75
C GLU A 5 -3.57 48.65 -18.06
N THR A 6 -3.60 48.59 -16.74
CA THR A 6 -2.67 47.81 -15.96
C THR A 6 -3.08 46.35 -16.06
N GLU A 7 -2.30 45.58 -16.82
CA GLU A 7 -2.35 44.12 -16.76
C GLU A 7 -2.04 43.65 -15.34
N ASN A 8 -3.03 43.08 -14.73
CA ASN A 8 -2.95 42.41 -13.44
C ASN A 8 -2.41 41.00 -13.68
N THR A 9 -1.10 40.84 -13.76
CA THR A 9 -0.45 39.53 -13.72
C THR A 9 -0.66 38.94 -12.35
N THR A 10 -1.66 38.09 -12.20
CA THR A 10 -1.73 37.19 -11.06
C THR A 10 -0.59 36.18 -11.21
N ASP A 11 0.44 36.34 -10.39
CA ASP A 11 1.42 35.29 -10.13
C ASP A 11 0.63 34.06 -9.59
N GLU A 12 0.39 33.06 -10.44
CA GLU A 12 0.03 31.75 -9.99
C GLU A 12 1.25 31.22 -9.24
N GLU A 13 1.19 31.26 -7.91
CA GLU A 13 2.15 30.56 -7.05
C GLU A 13 2.23 29.11 -7.54
N SER A 14 3.42 28.70 -7.93
CA SER A 14 3.68 27.30 -8.28
C SER A 14 3.30 26.43 -7.08
N GLY A 15 2.23 25.64 -7.21
CA GLY A 15 1.67 24.86 -6.12
C GLY A 15 2.52 23.61 -5.73
N LEU A 16 3.86 23.74 -5.82
CA LEU A 16 4.81 22.72 -5.38
C LEU A 16 4.84 22.65 -3.86
N THR A 17 4.65 21.44 -3.34
CA THR A 17 4.89 21.16 -1.92
C THR A 17 6.36 20.84 -1.67
N LEU A 18 6.81 20.97 -0.41
CA LEU A 18 8.17 20.54 -0.04
C LEU A 18 8.42 19.05 -0.39
N SER A 19 7.39 18.24 -0.31
CA SER A 19 7.48 16.82 -0.70
C SER A 19 7.77 16.65 -2.19
N ASP A 20 7.10 17.42 -3.06
CA ASP A 20 7.32 17.38 -4.51
C ASP A 20 8.75 17.81 -4.86
N VAL A 21 9.27 18.79 -4.15
CA VAL A 21 10.66 19.28 -4.31
C VAL A 21 11.66 18.20 -3.91
N LEU A 22 11.44 17.53 -2.77
CA LEU A 22 12.35 16.49 -2.28
C LEU A 22 12.33 15.24 -3.18
N GLU A 23 11.16 14.86 -3.68
CA GLU A 23 11.01 13.75 -4.61
C GLU A 23 11.73 14.01 -5.93
N GLN A 24 11.50 15.17 -6.54
CA GLN A 24 12.16 15.56 -7.79
C GLN A 24 13.68 15.76 -7.63
N ALA A 25 14.14 16.24 -6.48
CA ALA A 25 15.57 16.32 -6.18
C ALA A 25 16.21 14.92 -6.12
N GLY A 26 15.51 13.96 -5.50
CA GLY A 26 15.95 12.56 -5.47
C GLY A 26 16.00 11.91 -6.86
N GLU A 27 15.02 12.16 -7.72
CA GLU A 27 14.99 11.66 -9.10
C GLU A 27 16.11 12.26 -9.97
N GLN A 28 16.51 13.49 -9.71
CA GLN A 28 17.57 14.21 -10.43
C GLN A 28 18.95 14.04 -9.79
N ASP A 29 19.08 13.25 -8.72
CA ASP A 29 20.31 13.06 -7.93
C ASP A 29 20.88 14.41 -7.40
N ILE A 30 19.99 15.34 -7.02
CA ILE A 30 20.32 16.65 -6.49
C ILE A 30 20.36 16.63 -4.96
N ASP A 31 21.50 16.96 -4.39
CA ASP A 31 21.63 17.17 -2.94
C ASP A 31 21.28 18.60 -2.56
N LEU A 32 20.04 18.83 -2.16
CA LEU A 32 19.55 20.14 -1.75
C LEU A 32 20.30 20.75 -0.56
N MET A 33 20.94 19.91 0.28
CA MET A 33 21.70 20.38 1.44
C MET A 33 23.12 20.81 1.08
N ALA A 34 23.60 20.41 -0.10
CA ALA A 34 24.92 20.79 -0.62
C ALA A 34 24.89 21.99 -1.56
N MET A 35 23.71 22.58 -1.83
CA MET A 35 23.57 23.75 -2.69
C MET A 35 24.20 24.99 -2.06
N GLU A 36 24.89 25.79 -2.88
CA GLU A 36 25.46 27.05 -2.47
C GLU A 36 24.47 28.22 -2.60
N ASP A 37 24.68 29.32 -1.85
CA ASP A 37 23.84 30.54 -1.93
C ASP A 37 23.81 31.10 -3.34
N GLY A 38 22.61 31.16 -3.93
CA GLY A 38 22.39 31.68 -5.29
C GLY A 38 22.34 30.58 -6.37
N GLU A 39 22.58 29.32 -6.02
CA GLU A 39 22.36 28.21 -6.92
C GLU A 39 20.85 27.92 -7.09
N THR A 40 20.42 27.66 -8.31
CA THR A 40 19.00 27.52 -8.64
C THR A 40 18.76 26.20 -9.35
N VAL A 41 17.81 25.43 -8.84
CA VAL A 41 17.30 24.22 -9.47
C VAL A 41 15.82 24.42 -9.78
N SER A 42 15.40 24.03 -10.99
CA SER A 42 14.01 24.14 -11.41
C SER A 42 13.26 22.83 -11.18
N PHE A 43 12.16 22.90 -10.45
CA PHE A 43 11.23 21.81 -10.26
C PHE A 43 9.93 22.10 -11.00
N THR A 44 9.28 21.03 -11.48
CA THR A 44 7.99 21.15 -12.14
C THR A 44 6.88 20.89 -11.13
N ALA A 45 5.92 21.82 -11.02
CA ALA A 45 4.74 21.60 -10.21
C ALA A 45 3.97 20.38 -10.75
N VAL A 46 4.02 19.29 -10.03
CA VAL A 46 3.08 18.19 -10.24
C VAL A 46 1.81 18.56 -9.51
N ASN A 47 0.77 18.89 -10.26
CA ASN A 47 -0.49 19.41 -9.73
C ASN A 47 -1.22 18.28 -8.97
N THR A 48 -0.87 18.06 -7.70
CA THR A 48 -1.46 17.03 -6.84
C THR A 48 -2.77 17.47 -6.19
N SER A 49 -3.19 18.71 -6.36
CA SER A 49 -4.35 19.27 -5.64
C SER A 49 -5.67 19.32 -6.43
N THR A 50 -5.68 18.99 -7.70
CA THR A 50 -6.94 18.79 -8.41
C THR A 50 -7.24 17.30 -8.39
N ARG A 51 -8.51 16.91 -8.22
CA ARG A 51 -9.06 15.56 -8.45
C ARG A 51 -8.58 15.02 -9.79
N ALA A 52 -7.27 14.79 -9.88
CA ALA A 52 -6.63 14.34 -11.10
C ALA A 52 -7.12 12.92 -11.35
N THR A 53 -7.84 12.74 -12.43
CA THR A 53 -8.02 11.44 -13.04
C THR A 53 -6.63 10.97 -13.42
N GLN A 54 -6.09 10.04 -12.68
CA GLN A 54 -4.78 9.47 -12.93
C GLN A 54 -4.95 8.18 -13.71
N ASP A 55 -4.00 7.86 -14.56
CA ASP A 55 -4.01 6.60 -15.30
C ASP A 55 -3.43 5.49 -14.43
N VAL A 56 -4.05 4.32 -14.44
CA VAL A 56 -3.62 3.13 -13.70
C VAL A 56 -3.62 1.91 -14.60
N ASP A 57 -2.64 1.03 -14.41
CA ASP A 57 -2.60 -0.26 -15.09
C ASP A 57 -3.54 -1.24 -14.42
N VAL A 58 -4.44 -1.82 -15.20
CA VAL A 58 -5.39 -2.85 -14.75
C VAL A 58 -5.08 -4.16 -15.45
N THR A 59 -4.91 -5.22 -14.67
CA THR A 59 -4.73 -6.58 -15.15
C THR A 59 -5.88 -7.46 -14.68
N ARG A 60 -6.57 -8.10 -15.62
CA ARG A 60 -7.61 -9.08 -15.36
C ARG A 60 -6.99 -10.45 -15.06
N GLY A 61 -7.30 -10.99 -13.89
CA GLY A 61 -6.83 -12.29 -13.44
C GLY A 61 -7.90 -13.38 -13.55
N ALA A 62 -7.98 -14.23 -12.53
CA ALA A 62 -8.86 -15.38 -12.49
C ALA A 62 -10.35 -15.01 -12.65
N ALA A 63 -11.07 -15.84 -13.41
CA ALA A 63 -12.52 -15.79 -13.50
C ALA A 63 -13.17 -16.65 -12.41
N TYR A 64 -14.24 -16.13 -11.81
CA TYR A 64 -15.04 -16.86 -10.82
C TYR A 64 -16.49 -16.90 -11.28
N TYR A 65 -16.95 -18.06 -11.70
CA TYR A 65 -18.33 -18.32 -12.12
C TYR A 65 -19.20 -18.53 -10.89
N TYR A 66 -20.27 -17.78 -10.73
CA TYR A 66 -21.17 -17.89 -9.58
C TYR A 66 -21.77 -19.30 -9.45
N ALA A 67 -22.03 -19.97 -10.60
CA ALA A 67 -22.59 -21.31 -10.64
C ALA A 67 -21.68 -22.35 -9.96
N ASP A 68 -20.36 -22.22 -10.08
CA ASP A 68 -19.41 -23.16 -9.49
C ASP A 68 -19.44 -23.12 -7.95
N TYR A 69 -20.01 -22.07 -7.39
CA TYR A 69 -20.10 -21.86 -5.94
C TYR A 69 -21.54 -21.83 -5.42
N GLY A 70 -22.52 -22.15 -6.27
CA GLY A 70 -23.93 -22.14 -5.90
C GLY A 70 -24.50 -20.75 -5.58
N LEU A 71 -23.95 -19.67 -6.19
CA LEU A 71 -24.30 -18.28 -5.88
C LEU A 71 -25.10 -17.59 -6.99
N GLY A 72 -25.27 -18.22 -8.14
CA GLY A 72 -26.01 -17.62 -9.26
C GLY A 72 -25.48 -18.05 -10.62
N SER A 73 -25.65 -17.20 -11.64
CA SER A 73 -25.35 -17.53 -13.05
C SER A 73 -24.32 -16.61 -13.72
N TYR A 74 -23.84 -15.57 -13.04
CA TYR A 74 -22.87 -14.62 -13.61
C TYR A 74 -21.44 -15.04 -13.37
N VAL A 75 -20.51 -14.23 -13.86
CA VAL A 75 -19.06 -14.36 -13.67
C VAL A 75 -18.47 -13.04 -13.24
N THR A 76 -17.52 -13.08 -12.33
CA THR A 76 -16.66 -11.94 -12.00
C THR A 76 -15.21 -12.32 -12.16
N TYR A 77 -14.33 -11.32 -12.18
CA TYR A 77 -12.89 -11.50 -12.35
C TYR A 77 -12.14 -10.80 -11.22
N LYS A 78 -11.02 -11.40 -10.82
CA LYS A 78 -10.09 -10.71 -9.92
C LYS A 78 -9.25 -9.73 -10.73
N TYR A 79 -9.26 -8.48 -10.34
CA TYR A 79 -8.42 -7.44 -10.96
C TYR A 79 -7.29 -7.05 -10.05
N THR A 80 -6.12 -6.84 -10.66
CA THR A 80 -4.97 -6.19 -10.01
C THR A 80 -4.78 -4.83 -10.64
N VAL A 81 -4.76 -3.81 -9.82
CA VAL A 81 -4.53 -2.42 -10.23
C VAL A 81 -3.16 -2.01 -9.73
N LYS A 82 -2.32 -1.50 -10.63
CA LYS A 82 -1.02 -0.95 -10.30
C LYS A 82 -1.03 0.56 -10.39
N PHE A 83 -0.47 1.18 -9.38
CA PHE A 83 -0.31 2.59 -9.24
C PHE A 83 1.11 2.86 -8.71
N GLY A 84 2.00 3.29 -9.58
CA GLY A 84 3.43 3.33 -9.27
C GLY A 84 3.94 1.95 -8.80
N ASN A 85 4.52 1.90 -7.63
CA ASN A 85 5.03 0.66 -7.00
C ASN A 85 3.96 -0.09 -6.18
N VAL A 86 2.74 0.43 -6.11
CA VAL A 86 1.65 -0.12 -5.30
C VAL A 86 0.73 -0.96 -6.16
N SER A 87 0.30 -2.11 -5.65
CA SER A 87 -0.73 -2.95 -6.27
C SER A 87 -1.88 -3.16 -5.31
N ALA A 88 -3.11 -3.08 -5.81
CA ALA A 88 -4.31 -3.37 -5.06
C ALA A 88 -5.25 -4.30 -5.81
N THR A 89 -6.07 -5.05 -5.07
CA THR A 89 -7.17 -5.82 -5.65
C THR A 89 -8.35 -4.89 -5.89
N ALA A 90 -8.94 -4.95 -7.09
CA ALA A 90 -10.16 -4.24 -7.43
C ALA A 90 -11.31 -5.20 -7.71
N TYR A 91 -12.52 -4.73 -7.44
CA TYR A 91 -13.77 -5.46 -7.57
C TYR A 91 -14.66 -4.78 -8.61
N CYS A 92 -15.23 -5.56 -9.51
CA CYS A 92 -16.33 -5.08 -10.34
C CYS A 92 -17.49 -4.56 -9.48
N VAL A 93 -18.19 -3.53 -9.93
CA VAL A 93 -19.30 -2.94 -9.16
C VAL A 93 -20.60 -2.76 -9.93
N GLN A 94 -20.70 -3.33 -11.12
CA GLN A 94 -21.90 -3.32 -11.99
C GLN A 94 -22.09 -4.71 -12.62
N PRO A 95 -22.54 -5.72 -11.86
CA PRO A 95 -22.54 -7.13 -12.28
C PRO A 95 -23.24 -7.43 -13.61
N SER A 96 -24.22 -6.63 -14.03
CA SER A 96 -24.94 -6.83 -15.31
C SER A 96 -24.12 -6.51 -16.55
N LYS A 97 -22.99 -5.80 -16.41
CA LYS A 97 -22.11 -5.44 -17.53
C LYS A 97 -20.97 -6.47 -17.68
N ALA A 98 -20.34 -6.47 -18.84
CA ALA A 98 -19.14 -7.28 -19.08
C ALA A 98 -17.96 -6.79 -18.22
N GLY A 99 -17.12 -7.71 -17.73
CA GLY A 99 -15.86 -7.35 -17.07
C GLY A 99 -14.88 -6.69 -18.05
N PRO A 100 -14.17 -5.62 -17.64
CA PRO A 100 -13.18 -4.97 -18.51
C PRO A 100 -12.02 -5.91 -18.85
N GLY A 101 -11.30 -5.61 -19.93
CA GLY A 101 -10.03 -6.26 -20.28
C GLY A 101 -8.84 -5.66 -19.53
N ASP A 102 -7.64 -6.16 -19.86
CA ASP A 102 -6.39 -5.53 -19.46
C ASP A 102 -6.27 -4.16 -20.12
N GLY A 103 -5.68 -3.20 -19.45
CA GLY A 103 -5.47 -1.88 -20.03
C GLY A 103 -5.10 -0.80 -19.04
N VAL A 104 -4.93 0.40 -19.58
CA VAL A 104 -4.73 1.63 -18.80
C VAL A 104 -6.08 2.36 -18.73
N TYR A 105 -6.52 2.64 -17.54
CA TYR A 105 -7.81 3.25 -17.27
C TYR A 105 -7.68 4.45 -16.34
N LYS A 106 -8.70 5.29 -16.34
CA LYS A 106 -8.77 6.44 -15.44
C LYS A 106 -9.33 6.06 -14.09
N ILE A 107 -8.61 6.47 -13.04
CA ILE A 107 -9.02 6.28 -11.65
C ILE A 107 -9.50 7.62 -11.06
N THR A 108 -10.54 7.57 -10.27
CA THR A 108 -11.12 8.74 -9.58
C THR A 108 -11.32 8.42 -8.10
N LYS A 109 -10.86 9.30 -7.23
CA LYS A 109 -11.14 9.23 -5.80
C LYS A 109 -12.60 9.56 -5.50
N LEU A 110 -13.26 8.74 -4.67
CA LEU A 110 -14.63 8.93 -4.24
C LEU A 110 -14.64 9.46 -2.79
N GLY A 111 -14.74 10.78 -2.62
CA GLY A 111 -14.56 11.47 -1.33
C GLY A 111 -15.48 11.01 -0.19
N ASP A 112 -16.76 10.66 -0.48
CA ASP A 112 -17.75 10.38 0.56
C ASP A 112 -18.22 8.92 0.61
N SER A 113 -17.56 8.02 -0.11
CA SER A 113 -17.98 6.61 -0.22
C SER A 113 -17.42 5.74 0.91
N LYS A 114 -17.69 6.12 2.18
CA LYS A 114 -17.20 5.40 3.37
C LYS A 114 -17.62 3.93 3.39
N ALA A 115 -18.85 3.61 3.00
CA ALA A 115 -19.32 2.23 2.95
C ALA A 115 -18.52 1.38 1.95
N LEU A 116 -18.29 1.92 0.75
CA LEU A 116 -17.48 1.24 -0.27
C LEU A 116 -16.03 1.08 0.19
N ALA A 117 -15.44 2.10 0.80
CA ALA A 117 -14.10 2.01 1.38
C ALA A 117 -14.01 0.91 2.44
N LYS A 118 -14.95 0.85 3.38
CA LYS A 118 -15.00 -0.21 4.41
C LYS A 118 -15.14 -1.60 3.80
N VAL A 119 -16.02 -1.77 2.82
CA VAL A 119 -16.20 -3.08 2.17
C VAL A 119 -14.94 -3.50 1.42
N CYS A 120 -14.32 -2.62 0.63
CA CYS A 120 -13.07 -2.96 -0.06
C CYS A 120 -11.93 -3.27 0.92
N TYR A 121 -11.82 -2.52 2.01
CA TYR A 121 -10.77 -2.71 3.01
C TYR A 121 -10.97 -4.00 3.82
N TYR A 122 -12.09 -4.11 4.52
CA TYR A 122 -12.38 -5.27 5.37
C TYR A 122 -12.72 -6.52 4.56
N GLY A 123 -13.31 -6.38 3.37
CA GLY A 123 -13.57 -7.49 2.46
C GLY A 123 -12.29 -8.12 1.93
N THR A 124 -11.27 -7.34 1.58
CA THR A 124 -9.96 -7.86 1.17
C THR A 124 -9.28 -8.61 2.32
N LYS A 125 -9.47 -8.18 3.57
CA LYS A 125 -8.92 -8.81 4.77
C LYS A 125 -9.80 -9.92 5.36
N ALA A 126 -11.00 -10.12 4.85
CA ALA A 126 -11.97 -11.07 5.38
C ALA A 126 -11.50 -12.53 5.38
N SER A 127 -10.54 -12.87 4.52
CA SER A 127 -9.91 -14.19 4.42
C SER A 127 -8.69 -14.38 5.32
N GLY A 128 -8.23 -13.31 5.98
CA GLY A 128 -7.08 -13.35 6.88
C GLY A 128 -7.40 -13.94 8.24
N GLU A 129 -6.37 -14.07 9.08
CA GLU A 129 -6.54 -14.49 10.47
C GLU A 129 -7.48 -13.51 11.20
N ASN A 130 -8.45 -14.05 11.93
CA ASN A 130 -9.54 -13.33 12.59
C ASN A 130 -10.41 -12.47 11.63
N GLY A 131 -10.42 -12.79 10.34
CA GLY A 131 -11.30 -12.16 9.37
C GLY A 131 -12.69 -12.81 9.31
N PHE A 132 -13.63 -12.12 8.67
CA PHE A 132 -15.02 -12.56 8.55
C PHE A 132 -15.17 -14.01 8.08
N PHE A 133 -14.45 -14.40 7.02
CA PHE A 133 -14.57 -15.75 6.47
C PHE A 133 -13.91 -16.80 7.37
N SER A 134 -12.75 -16.49 7.95
CA SER A 134 -12.08 -17.44 8.84
C SER A 134 -12.89 -17.73 10.11
N GLU A 135 -13.66 -16.75 10.60
CA GLU A 135 -14.49 -16.91 11.79
C GLU A 135 -15.86 -17.53 11.51
N LYS A 136 -16.53 -17.11 10.43
CA LYS A 136 -17.93 -17.47 10.18
C LYS A 136 -18.12 -18.52 9.07
N HIS A 137 -17.21 -18.57 8.13
CA HIS A 137 -17.31 -19.42 6.94
C HIS A 137 -15.95 -20.02 6.56
N PRO A 138 -15.27 -20.75 7.48
CA PRO A 138 -13.89 -21.21 7.28
C PRO A 138 -13.74 -22.24 6.14
N ASP A 139 -14.83 -22.85 5.72
CA ASP A 139 -14.92 -23.82 4.62
C ASP A 139 -15.13 -23.19 3.25
N PHE A 140 -15.32 -21.86 3.16
CA PHE A 140 -15.49 -21.20 1.87
C PHE A 140 -14.17 -21.12 1.11
N SER A 141 -14.18 -21.60 -0.14
CA SER A 141 -13.06 -21.45 -1.05
C SER A 141 -12.78 -19.98 -1.39
N ALA A 142 -11.55 -19.67 -1.78
CA ALA A 142 -11.13 -18.30 -2.14
C ALA A 142 -12.03 -17.69 -3.25
N GLY A 143 -12.47 -18.48 -4.23
CA GLY A 143 -13.36 -18.00 -5.28
C GLY A 143 -14.75 -17.61 -4.76
N LYS A 144 -15.32 -18.41 -3.85
CA LYS A 144 -16.59 -18.10 -3.20
C LYS A 144 -16.49 -16.83 -2.36
N GLN A 145 -15.43 -16.71 -1.57
CA GLN A 145 -15.15 -15.52 -0.78
C GLN A 145 -15.04 -14.27 -1.67
N PHE A 146 -14.30 -14.37 -2.79
CA PHE A 146 -14.12 -13.25 -3.72
C PHE A 146 -15.46 -12.77 -4.31
N ILE A 147 -16.34 -13.71 -4.75
CA ILE A 147 -17.67 -13.35 -5.27
C ILE A 147 -18.49 -12.61 -4.21
N ILE A 148 -18.47 -13.06 -2.96
CA ILE A 148 -19.21 -12.42 -1.86
C ILE A 148 -18.71 -10.99 -1.62
N VAL A 149 -17.39 -10.75 -1.63
CA VAL A 149 -16.82 -9.40 -1.52
C VAL A 149 -17.23 -8.53 -2.69
N HIS A 150 -17.15 -9.05 -3.92
CA HIS A 150 -17.57 -8.35 -5.13
C HIS A 150 -19.06 -7.90 -5.07
N LEU A 151 -19.95 -8.79 -4.64
CA LEU A 151 -21.38 -8.46 -4.49
C LEU A 151 -21.62 -7.39 -3.42
N ALA A 152 -20.93 -7.51 -2.28
CA ALA A 152 -20.97 -6.52 -1.21
C ALA A 152 -20.43 -5.15 -1.65
N ALA A 153 -19.35 -5.13 -2.45
CA ALA A 153 -18.79 -3.91 -3.02
C ALA A 153 -19.75 -3.26 -4.04
N SER A 154 -20.40 -4.07 -4.88
CA SER A 154 -21.43 -3.59 -5.82
C SER A 154 -22.59 -2.93 -5.06
N TYR A 155 -23.03 -3.54 -3.97
CA TYR A 155 -24.08 -2.98 -3.12
C TYR A 155 -23.62 -1.68 -2.44
N ALA A 156 -22.43 -1.66 -1.88
CA ALA A 156 -21.83 -0.48 -1.24
C ALA A 156 -21.59 0.68 -2.22
N ASN A 157 -21.40 0.37 -3.51
CA ASN A 157 -21.34 1.38 -4.59
C ASN A 157 -22.71 1.94 -5.00
N ASN A 158 -23.80 1.51 -4.35
CA ASN A 158 -25.18 1.86 -4.72
C ASN A 158 -25.56 1.47 -6.16
N SER A 159 -24.97 0.39 -6.68
CA SER A 159 -25.30 -0.08 -8.02
C SER A 159 -26.71 -0.68 -8.02
N SER A 160 -27.57 -0.22 -8.93
CA SER A 160 -28.96 -0.71 -9.06
C SER A 160 -29.04 -2.19 -9.45
N ASP A 161 -27.96 -2.73 -10.01
CA ASP A 161 -27.79 -4.10 -10.46
C ASP A 161 -26.92 -4.96 -9.55
N ALA A 162 -26.63 -4.50 -8.32
CA ALA A 162 -25.66 -5.10 -7.39
C ALA A 162 -25.82 -6.61 -7.19
N PHE A 163 -27.04 -7.11 -7.25
CA PHE A 163 -27.36 -8.54 -7.09
C PHE A 163 -27.85 -9.21 -8.38
N SER A 164 -27.68 -8.58 -9.53
CA SER A 164 -27.99 -9.19 -10.83
C SER A 164 -27.19 -10.49 -11.01
N GLY A 165 -27.84 -11.52 -11.51
CA GLY A 165 -27.21 -12.83 -11.75
C GLY A 165 -26.87 -13.63 -10.49
N THR A 166 -27.13 -13.11 -9.29
CA THR A 166 -26.97 -13.86 -8.03
C THR A 166 -28.31 -14.43 -7.55
N ASN A 167 -28.26 -15.50 -6.75
CA ASN A 167 -29.43 -16.06 -6.11
C ASN A 167 -29.61 -15.53 -4.67
N ALA A 168 -30.68 -15.95 -3.99
CA ALA A 168 -30.98 -15.52 -2.63
C ALA A 168 -29.84 -15.82 -1.63
N THR A 169 -29.15 -16.96 -1.80
CA THR A 169 -28.01 -17.35 -0.95
C THR A 169 -26.85 -16.39 -1.14
N GLY A 170 -26.47 -16.07 -2.38
CA GLY A 170 -25.41 -15.13 -2.69
C GLY A 170 -25.72 -13.73 -2.17
N GLN A 171 -26.95 -13.26 -2.35
CA GLN A 171 -27.39 -11.99 -1.80
C GLN A 171 -27.30 -11.96 -0.26
N ALA A 172 -27.79 -13.00 0.42
CA ALA A 172 -27.74 -13.07 1.88
C ALA A 172 -26.32 -13.02 2.42
N LEU A 173 -25.39 -13.78 1.82
CA LEU A 173 -23.98 -13.80 2.21
C LEU A 173 -23.29 -12.47 1.96
N ALA A 174 -23.58 -11.81 0.85
CA ALA A 174 -23.04 -10.48 0.55
C ALA A 174 -23.53 -9.44 1.56
N MET A 175 -24.80 -9.49 1.95
CA MET A 175 -25.36 -8.59 2.96
C MET A 175 -24.82 -8.91 4.36
N GLU A 176 -24.54 -10.18 4.68
CA GLU A 176 -23.88 -10.54 5.94
C GLU A 176 -22.47 -9.93 6.02
N LEU A 177 -21.66 -10.05 4.97
CA LEU A 177 -20.35 -9.42 4.88
C LEU A 177 -20.45 -7.89 4.93
N TYR A 178 -21.38 -7.29 4.19
CA TYR A 178 -21.61 -5.84 4.22
C TYR A 178 -21.88 -5.35 5.64
N ASN A 179 -22.81 -5.99 6.35
CA ASN A 179 -23.15 -5.63 7.73
C ASN A 179 -21.96 -5.81 8.68
N TYR A 180 -21.17 -6.87 8.49
CA TYR A 180 -19.91 -7.05 9.23
C TYR A 180 -18.96 -5.88 8.95
N CYS A 181 -18.72 -5.50 7.71
CA CYS A 181 -17.85 -4.37 7.37
C CYS A 181 -18.34 -3.05 7.99
N MET A 182 -19.66 -2.82 7.99
CA MET A 182 -20.23 -1.61 8.58
C MET A 182 -20.10 -1.57 10.12
N SER A 183 -20.09 -2.74 10.77
CA SER A 183 -19.89 -2.86 12.23
C SER A 183 -18.43 -2.68 12.66
N GLN A 184 -17.49 -2.77 11.72
CA GLN A 184 -16.07 -2.59 12.03
C GLN A 184 -15.76 -1.11 12.34
N PRO A 185 -14.70 -0.84 13.11
CA PRO A 185 -14.20 0.51 13.35
C PRO A 185 -14.00 1.29 12.05
N GLU A 186 -13.81 2.61 12.15
CA GLU A 186 -13.27 3.37 11.02
C GLU A 186 -11.95 2.73 10.59
N ILE A 187 -11.62 2.82 9.29
CA ILE A 187 -10.41 2.19 8.76
C ILE A 187 -9.22 2.74 9.53
N PRO A 188 -8.43 1.88 10.20
CA PRO A 188 -7.44 2.33 11.17
C PRO A 188 -6.32 3.12 10.50
N GLU A 189 -5.81 4.13 11.22
CA GLU A 189 -4.49 4.66 10.93
C GLU A 189 -3.48 3.52 11.02
N VAL A 190 -2.62 3.40 10.00
CA VAL A 190 -1.62 2.34 9.99
C VAL A 190 -0.50 2.71 10.93
N ASP A 191 -0.37 2.00 12.03
CA ASP A 191 0.81 2.06 12.87
C ASP A 191 1.94 1.23 12.27
N MET A 192 3.11 1.86 12.14
CA MET A 192 4.33 1.17 11.77
C MET A 192 5.04 0.67 13.03
N SER A 193 5.40 -0.60 13.05
CA SER A 193 6.18 -1.19 14.13
C SER A 193 6.99 -2.39 13.63
N PHE A 194 7.91 -2.86 14.44
CA PHE A 194 8.58 -4.14 14.22
C PHE A 194 8.07 -5.18 15.20
N SER A 195 8.08 -6.46 14.81
CA SER A 195 7.77 -7.56 15.72
C SER A 195 8.70 -7.57 16.95
N ASN A 196 9.94 -7.12 16.75
CA ASN A 196 10.92 -6.83 17.79
C ASN A 196 11.77 -5.63 17.33
N ALA A 197 11.67 -4.52 18.04
CA ALA A 197 12.41 -3.30 17.72
C ALA A 197 13.81 -3.25 18.38
N ASN A 198 14.08 -4.12 19.36
CA ASN A 198 15.37 -4.22 20.06
C ASN A 198 15.87 -5.65 19.94
N VAL A 199 16.72 -5.91 18.97
CA VAL A 199 17.21 -7.26 18.67
C VAL A 199 18.67 -7.41 19.08
N THR A 200 19.00 -8.61 19.57
CA THR A 200 20.38 -9.00 19.85
C THR A 200 20.82 -10.00 18.77
N ALA A 201 21.96 -9.71 18.15
CA ALA A 201 22.56 -10.63 17.20
C ALA A 201 23.21 -11.83 17.92
N TYR A 202 23.31 -12.94 17.23
CA TYR A 202 24.01 -14.14 17.69
C TYR A 202 25.00 -14.63 16.62
N ILE A 203 26.00 -15.38 17.02
CA ILE A 203 27.01 -15.94 16.12
C ILE A 203 26.39 -17.06 15.30
N SER A 204 26.56 -17.01 13.98
CA SER A 204 26.09 -18.00 13.02
C SER A 204 27.21 -18.29 12.01
N GLY A 205 27.95 -19.37 12.22
CA GLY A 205 29.13 -19.67 11.40
C GLY A 205 30.22 -18.60 11.55
N ASN A 206 30.69 -18.08 10.43
CA ASN A 206 31.71 -17.02 10.35
C ASN A 206 31.13 -15.59 10.38
N SER A 207 29.86 -15.44 10.73
CA SER A 207 29.16 -14.16 10.80
C SER A 207 28.31 -14.10 12.05
N GLN A 208 27.69 -12.96 12.26
CA GLN A 208 26.63 -12.79 13.23
C GLN A 208 25.35 -12.36 12.54
N ARG A 209 24.20 -12.72 13.10
CA ARG A 209 22.90 -12.38 12.55
C ARG A 209 21.86 -12.14 13.64
N THR A 210 20.81 -11.40 13.29
CA THR A 210 19.61 -11.28 14.14
C THR A 210 18.67 -12.46 13.93
N GLU A 211 17.73 -12.63 14.84
CA GLU A 211 16.50 -13.38 14.55
C GLU A 211 15.69 -12.74 13.42
N GLU A 212 14.69 -13.44 12.93
CA GLU A 212 13.78 -12.91 11.94
C GLU A 212 12.86 -11.85 12.57
N ILE A 213 12.69 -10.74 11.86
CA ILE A 213 11.92 -9.59 12.26
C ILE A 213 10.86 -9.33 11.20
N THR A 214 9.64 -9.01 11.60
CA THR A 214 8.58 -8.61 10.69
C THR A 214 8.33 -7.10 10.82
N PHE A 215 8.35 -6.39 9.70
CA PHE A 215 7.85 -5.02 9.65
C PHE A 215 6.33 -5.03 9.63
N LYS A 216 5.72 -4.66 10.74
CA LYS A 216 4.27 -4.64 10.93
C LYS A 216 3.71 -3.30 10.47
N ALA A 217 3.15 -3.30 9.28
CA ALA A 217 2.49 -2.16 8.66
C ALA A 217 1.54 -2.68 7.57
N SER A 218 0.76 -1.79 6.95
CA SER A 218 0.06 -2.12 5.70
C SER A 218 1.06 -2.46 4.60
N GLU A 219 0.69 -3.35 3.68
CA GLU A 219 1.50 -3.68 2.50
C GLU A 219 1.82 -2.46 1.63
N LEU A 220 0.99 -1.41 1.72
CA LEU A 220 1.17 -0.13 1.03
C LEU A 220 2.18 0.79 1.73
N GLN A 221 2.59 0.44 2.95
CA GLN A 221 3.50 1.22 3.75
C GLN A 221 4.92 0.79 3.47
N THR A 222 5.79 1.72 3.10
CA THR A 222 7.21 1.46 2.89
C THR A 222 8.07 2.28 3.84
N ILE A 223 9.21 1.75 4.19
CA ILE A 223 10.28 2.45 4.91
C ILE A 223 11.61 2.17 4.22
N THR A 224 12.50 3.15 4.26
CA THR A 224 13.86 2.98 3.79
C THR A 224 14.81 2.83 4.99
N MET A 225 15.53 1.73 5.02
CA MET A 225 16.52 1.43 6.05
C MET A 225 17.93 1.61 5.47
N LYS A 226 18.68 2.59 5.97
CA LYS A 226 20.09 2.75 5.66
C LYS A 226 20.90 1.81 6.55
N LEU A 227 21.47 0.77 5.98
CA LEU A 227 22.27 -0.21 6.70
C LEU A 227 23.66 0.35 7.04
N PRO A 228 24.22 0.03 8.21
CA PRO A 228 25.61 0.31 8.51
C PRO A 228 26.56 -0.43 7.56
N SER A 229 27.79 0.08 7.40
CA SER A 229 28.83 -0.58 6.63
C SER A 229 29.03 -2.02 7.14
N GLY A 230 29.11 -2.98 6.23
CA GLY A 230 29.24 -4.41 6.56
C GLY A 230 27.92 -5.14 6.85
N VAL A 231 26.84 -4.44 7.16
CA VAL A 231 25.53 -5.05 7.45
C VAL A 231 24.75 -5.31 6.17
N LYS A 232 24.18 -6.51 6.05
CA LYS A 232 23.26 -6.92 4.96
C LYS A 232 21.89 -7.21 5.52
N LEU A 233 20.85 -6.90 4.73
CA LEU A 233 19.48 -7.33 5.00
C LEU A 233 19.14 -8.53 4.13
N HIS A 234 18.63 -9.58 4.74
CA HIS A 234 18.11 -10.77 4.08
C HIS A 234 16.58 -10.73 4.16
N ASN A 235 15.94 -10.43 3.05
CA ASN A 235 14.49 -10.41 2.96
C ASN A 235 13.98 -11.84 2.80
N VAL A 236 13.41 -12.40 3.87
CA VAL A 236 12.88 -13.76 3.89
C VAL A 236 11.63 -13.89 3.02
N THR A 237 10.81 -12.84 2.96
CA THR A 237 9.58 -12.83 2.15
C THR A 237 9.87 -12.97 0.65
N THR A 238 10.94 -12.34 0.17
CA THR A 238 11.30 -12.36 -1.27
C THR A 238 12.50 -13.24 -1.60
N GLY A 239 13.23 -13.75 -0.59
CA GLY A 239 14.47 -14.49 -0.76
C GLY A 239 15.67 -13.65 -1.22
N LYS A 240 15.56 -12.32 -1.26
CA LYS A 240 16.62 -11.41 -1.72
C LYS A 240 17.52 -10.97 -0.58
N THR A 241 18.82 -10.78 -0.89
CA THR A 241 19.81 -10.24 0.04
C THR A 241 20.36 -8.93 -0.51
N SER A 242 20.44 -7.90 0.33
CA SER A 242 21.02 -6.61 -0.04
C SER A 242 22.54 -6.64 -0.14
N SER A 243 23.11 -5.64 -0.79
CA SER A 243 24.54 -5.32 -0.61
C SER A 243 24.79 -4.82 0.81
N ALA A 244 26.03 -4.99 1.31
CA ALA A 244 26.43 -4.47 2.60
C ALA A 244 26.41 -2.94 2.61
N GLY A 245 25.86 -2.35 3.66
CA GLY A 245 25.76 -0.89 3.81
C GLY A 245 24.76 -0.22 2.86
N ALA A 246 23.91 -0.96 2.15
CA ALA A 246 22.94 -0.41 1.23
C ALA A 246 21.81 0.34 1.93
N SER A 247 21.13 1.21 1.20
CA SER A 247 19.77 1.64 1.54
C SER A 247 18.79 0.61 1.01
N VAL A 248 17.90 0.10 1.85
CA VAL A 248 16.97 -0.98 1.50
C VAL A 248 15.55 -0.51 1.81
N GLU A 249 14.69 -0.56 0.80
CA GLU A 249 13.27 -0.34 0.98
C GLU A 249 12.58 -1.65 1.37
N ILE A 250 11.74 -1.62 2.39
CA ILE A 250 10.86 -2.72 2.80
C ILE A 250 9.44 -2.22 2.95
N CYS A 251 8.46 -3.05 2.57
CA CYS A 251 7.04 -2.78 2.74
C CYS A 251 6.47 -3.53 3.95
N GLY A 252 5.29 -3.11 4.39
CA GLY A 252 4.56 -3.78 5.45
C GLY A 252 4.37 -5.27 5.17
N GLY A 253 4.49 -6.09 6.20
CA GLY A 253 4.48 -7.55 6.09
C GLY A 253 5.83 -8.18 5.75
N THR A 254 6.85 -7.39 5.37
CA THR A 254 8.18 -7.93 5.07
C THR A 254 8.81 -8.59 6.30
N LYS A 255 9.19 -9.86 6.16
CA LYS A 255 9.98 -10.60 7.12
C LYS A 255 11.45 -10.59 6.67
N PHE A 256 12.35 -10.22 7.56
CA PHE A 256 13.77 -10.10 7.27
C PHE A 256 14.64 -10.40 8.49
N TYR A 257 15.94 -10.62 8.28
CA TYR A 257 16.96 -10.57 9.31
C TYR A 257 18.18 -9.79 8.81
N LEU A 258 19.00 -9.31 9.75
CA LEU A 258 20.24 -8.63 9.45
C LEU A 258 21.41 -9.56 9.71
N SER A 259 22.46 -9.48 8.90
CA SER A 259 23.74 -10.16 9.15
C SER A 259 24.92 -9.20 9.02
N ALA A 260 25.98 -9.49 9.74
CA ALA A 260 27.20 -8.70 9.75
C ALA A 260 28.44 -9.59 9.97
N PRO A 261 29.65 -9.16 9.58
CA PRO A 261 30.88 -9.82 9.96
C PRO A 261 31.05 -9.84 11.50
N LEU A 262 31.78 -10.80 12.03
CA LEU A 262 32.08 -10.83 13.46
C LEU A 262 32.82 -9.57 13.95
N THR A 263 33.62 -8.96 13.08
CA THR A 263 34.32 -7.69 13.33
C THR A 263 33.39 -6.49 13.50
N GLN A 264 32.11 -6.56 13.07
CA GLN A 264 31.14 -5.50 13.29
C GLN A 264 30.91 -5.19 14.77
N ALA A 265 31.17 -6.15 15.64
CA ALA A 265 31.04 -5.99 17.08
C ALA A 265 32.07 -5.05 17.73
N VAL A 266 33.11 -4.69 17.02
CA VAL A 266 34.25 -3.90 17.56
C VAL A 266 33.94 -2.39 17.54
N ASP A 267 32.89 -1.95 16.87
CA ASP A 267 32.58 -0.54 16.76
C ASP A 267 31.74 -0.05 17.96
N VAL A 268 32.33 0.90 18.66
CA VAL A 268 31.76 1.88 19.61
C VAL A 268 30.49 1.47 20.37
N LYS A 269 30.51 0.42 21.16
CA LYS A 269 29.46 -0.08 22.08
C LYS A 269 28.64 -1.28 21.57
N GLY A 270 28.89 -1.80 20.38
CA GLY A 270 28.19 -2.98 19.86
C GLY A 270 26.70 -2.77 19.59
N GLU A 271 26.27 -1.51 19.47
CA GLU A 271 24.88 -1.16 19.24
C GLU A 271 24.73 -0.29 18.00
N TRP A 272 23.70 -0.55 17.23
CA TRP A 272 23.24 0.30 16.14
C TRP A 272 21.76 0.59 16.34
N SER A 273 21.45 1.86 16.39
CA SER A 273 20.07 2.36 16.42
C SER A 273 19.83 3.20 15.19
N VAL A 274 18.67 3.04 14.60
CA VAL A 274 18.20 3.87 13.51
C VAL A 274 16.73 4.21 13.71
N THR A 275 16.42 5.46 13.51
CA THR A 275 15.03 5.91 13.39
C THR A 275 14.71 5.96 11.92
N MET A 276 13.74 5.17 11.49
CA MET A 276 13.33 5.07 10.10
C MET A 276 12.11 5.93 9.86
N LYS A 277 12.15 6.67 8.77
CA LYS A 277 11.06 7.52 8.31
C LYS A 277 10.24 6.73 7.30
N GLY A 278 8.93 6.74 7.45
CA GLY A 278 7.99 6.15 6.50
C GLY A 278 6.85 7.10 6.18
N SER A 279 6.27 6.96 5.01
CA SER A 279 5.00 7.60 4.68
C SER A 279 3.87 6.85 5.38
N ILE A 280 3.02 7.55 6.11
CA ILE A 280 1.82 6.95 6.71
C ILE A 280 0.67 7.14 5.75
N ILE A 281 -0.02 6.04 5.48
CA ILE A 281 -1.31 6.09 4.83
C ILE A 281 -2.35 6.42 5.90
N LYS A 282 -2.80 7.67 5.94
CA LYS A 282 -3.79 8.14 6.93
C LYS A 282 -5.22 8.00 6.48
N ASP A 283 -5.47 7.93 5.18
CA ASP A 283 -6.82 7.94 4.64
C ASP A 283 -6.97 6.84 3.58
N TYR A 284 -7.79 5.84 3.92
CA TYR A 284 -8.19 4.81 2.97
C TYR A 284 -9.45 5.27 2.24
N SER A 285 -9.26 6.01 1.17
CA SER A 285 -10.37 6.42 0.33
C SER A 285 -10.78 5.31 -0.64
N ALA A 286 -12.06 5.26 -0.96
CA ALA A 286 -12.52 4.48 -2.08
C ALA A 286 -12.15 5.16 -3.40
N TYR A 287 -11.77 4.36 -4.37
CA TYR A 287 -11.50 4.79 -5.73
C TYR A 287 -12.36 4.00 -6.70
N LYS A 288 -12.72 4.65 -7.79
CA LYS A 288 -13.40 4.03 -8.90
C LYS A 288 -12.58 4.16 -10.18
N ILE A 289 -12.47 3.07 -10.92
CA ILE A 289 -11.88 3.05 -12.25
C ILE A 289 -13.01 2.96 -13.25
N THR A 290 -13.11 3.97 -14.12
CA THR A 290 -14.09 4.00 -15.20
C THR A 290 -13.50 3.30 -16.42
N THR A 291 -14.16 2.26 -16.89
CA THR A 291 -13.65 1.37 -17.93
C THR A 291 -14.39 1.49 -19.26
N GLY A 292 -15.56 2.11 -19.28
CA GLY A 292 -16.38 2.35 -20.47
C GLY A 292 -17.86 2.15 -20.22
N SER A 293 -18.70 2.50 -21.21
CA SER A 293 -20.15 2.39 -21.05
C SER A 293 -20.67 0.95 -20.99
N GLU A 294 -20.01 0.05 -21.70
CA GLU A 294 -20.41 -1.37 -21.86
C GLU A 294 -19.72 -2.31 -20.87
N THR A 295 -18.74 -1.82 -20.13
CA THR A 295 -17.98 -2.59 -19.18
C THR A 295 -18.22 -2.12 -17.75
N GLN A 296 -17.99 -3.03 -16.80
CA GLN A 296 -18.12 -2.74 -15.37
C GLN A 296 -17.04 -1.78 -14.90
N ASP A 297 -17.41 -0.77 -14.14
CA ASP A 297 -16.45 -0.01 -13.35
C ASP A 297 -15.84 -0.91 -12.27
N LEU A 298 -14.63 -0.58 -11.86
CA LEU A 298 -13.93 -1.26 -10.78
C LEU A 298 -13.84 -0.34 -9.56
N ALA A 299 -13.99 -0.93 -8.37
CA ALA A 299 -13.80 -0.24 -7.11
C ALA A 299 -12.67 -0.88 -6.31
N LEU A 300 -11.92 -0.05 -5.61
CA LEU A 300 -10.82 -0.46 -4.74
C LEU A 300 -10.59 0.57 -3.65
N VAL A 301 -9.77 0.19 -2.68
CA VAL A 301 -9.23 1.09 -1.66
C VAL A 301 -7.74 1.23 -1.88
N PHE A 302 -7.28 2.46 -2.03
CA PHE A 302 -5.89 2.85 -1.78
C PHE A 302 -5.84 3.74 -0.54
N GLY A 303 -4.77 3.61 0.22
CA GLY A 303 -4.44 4.64 1.18
C GLY A 303 -3.74 5.80 0.48
N GLU A 304 -4.17 7.02 0.70
CA GLU A 304 -3.36 8.19 0.38
C GLU A 304 -2.21 8.32 1.37
N GLY A 305 -0.99 8.44 0.85
CA GLY A 305 0.15 8.84 1.64
C GLY A 305 -0.06 10.27 2.09
N VAL A 306 -0.41 10.47 3.35
CA VAL A 306 -0.23 11.76 3.97
C VAL A 306 1.20 11.80 4.46
N THR A 307 1.94 12.82 4.07
CA THR A 307 3.34 13.05 4.46
C THR A 307 3.49 13.47 5.93
N ASP A 308 2.80 12.81 6.83
CA ASP A 308 3.18 12.88 8.23
C ASP A 308 4.33 11.90 8.43
N GLU A 309 5.47 12.44 8.77
CA GLU A 309 6.64 11.68 9.11
C GLU A 309 6.37 10.88 10.37
N LYS A 310 6.25 9.56 10.23
CA LYS A 310 6.26 8.68 11.38
C LYS A 310 7.61 8.00 11.47
N TYR A 311 8.17 8.03 12.66
CA TYR A 311 9.46 7.43 12.95
C TYR A 311 9.24 6.09 13.61
N VAL A 312 10.00 5.09 13.19
CA VAL A 312 10.04 3.76 13.78
C VAL A 312 11.44 3.48 14.27
N ASP A 313 11.59 3.32 15.56
CA ASP A 313 12.88 3.01 16.16
C ASP A 313 13.22 1.53 16.01
N PHE A 314 14.47 1.26 15.68
CA PHE A 314 14.98 -0.07 15.55
C PHE A 314 16.43 -0.12 16.06
N LYS A 315 16.73 -1.07 16.95
CA LYS A 315 18.04 -1.20 17.58
C LYS A 315 18.58 -2.62 17.43
N VAL A 316 19.83 -2.73 17.05
CA VAL A 316 20.56 -4.00 17.02
C VAL A 316 21.75 -3.93 17.96
N SER A 317 21.84 -4.91 18.85
CA SER A 317 23.02 -5.14 19.68
C SER A 317 23.83 -6.29 19.08
N TRP A 318 25.04 -5.97 18.58
CA TRP A 318 25.93 -6.94 17.99
C TRP A 318 26.73 -7.68 19.06
N VAL A 319 27.08 -8.92 18.78
CA VAL A 319 27.95 -9.73 19.69
C VAL A 319 29.33 -9.10 19.73
N LYS A 320 29.80 -8.78 20.92
CA LYS A 320 31.19 -8.30 21.14
C LYS A 320 32.14 -9.47 20.96
N GLN A 321 33.13 -9.30 20.09
CA GLN A 321 34.22 -10.27 19.98
C GLN A 321 35.04 -10.21 21.28
N ALA A 322 35.21 -11.35 21.97
CA ALA A 322 36.12 -11.42 23.10
C ALA A 322 37.55 -11.22 22.56
N THR A 323 38.18 -10.15 22.99
CA THR A 323 39.63 -10.00 22.80
C THR A 323 40.28 -11.06 23.69
N LEU A 324 40.92 -12.07 23.11
CA LEU A 324 41.83 -12.94 23.82
C LEU A 324 43.04 -12.07 24.15
N GLU A 325 43.20 -11.73 25.44
CA GLU A 325 44.44 -11.20 25.97
C GLU A 325 45.51 -12.34 26.05
#